data_7e51b4dd1ddab3e7ec74821765247af5
#
_entry.id   7e51b4dd1ddab3e7ec74821765247af5
#
_cell.length_a   1.000
_cell.length_b   1.000
_cell.length_c   1.000
_cell.angle_alpha   90.00
_cell.angle_beta   90.00
_cell.angle_gamma   90.00
#
_symmetry.space_group_name_H-M   'P 1'
#
loop_
_entity.id
_entity.type
_entity.pdbx_description
1 polymer ?
#
loop_
_entity_poly.entity_id
_entity_poly.type
_entity_poly.pdbx_seq_one_letter_code
_entity_poly.pdbx_strand_id
1 'polypeptide(L)'
;MISKIKLMLLGFLVAISFSGCFTPSTVDAGEEGVLIKKPWFLGHGGVEPEPIKTGLTWTAFSTSVERVNVKPFSITEQFDDLITIDNNPVDFSVNMTFKHIEGKTPELVEKFGLTRVENGNVVGGWYGNKVKEPFRNSIREFTKTKTMFEMTTSPIVVNEMEKRISEELKTFLKQENIPTELIIVTIGKVMPPQAVLDATIQTGVQKQNVKTQEERVKAEQSRELAEKASANADKAYMSAINMSADQYLKMKELDNQKLAIEKGNSVNIIMGNAQPMFQVGK
;
A
#
# COMPACT_ATOMS: atom_id res chain seq x y z
N MET A 1 18.21 78.46 -5.34
CA MET A 1 17.57 77.44 -4.48
C MET A 1 16.69 76.47 -5.28
N ILE A 2 15.88 76.89 -6.15
CA ILE A 2 14.95 76.13 -7.02
C ILE A 2 15.68 75.12 -7.96
N SER A 3 16.87 75.47 -8.47
CA SER A 3 17.67 74.60 -9.34
C SER A 3 18.19 73.34 -8.62
N LYS A 4 18.60 73.44 -7.37
CA LYS A 4 19.09 72.31 -6.56
C LYS A 4 17.99 71.37 -6.17
N ILE A 5 16.79 71.92 -5.94
CA ILE A 5 15.59 71.08 -5.64
C ILE A 5 15.15 70.28 -6.88
N LYS A 6 15.17 70.91 -8.06
CA LYS A 6 14.87 70.20 -9.33
C LYS A 6 15.86 69.10 -9.63
N LEU A 7 17.15 69.31 -9.36
CA LEU A 7 18.20 68.30 -9.55
C LEU A 7 18.04 67.11 -8.58
N MET A 8 17.66 67.43 -7.31
CA MET A 8 17.40 66.42 -6.32
C MET A 8 16.16 65.57 -6.61
N LEU A 9 15.10 66.22 -7.13
CA LEU A 9 13.86 65.57 -7.56
C LEU A 9 14.11 64.67 -8.79
N LEU A 10 14.94 65.15 -9.76
CA LEU A 10 15.35 64.35 -10.92
C LEU A 10 16.17 63.12 -10.51
N GLY A 11 17.13 63.31 -9.61
CA GLY A 11 17.91 62.20 -9.03
C GLY A 11 17.08 61.18 -8.30
N PHE A 12 16.08 61.62 -7.53
CA PHE A 12 15.15 60.72 -6.84
C PHE A 12 14.23 59.98 -7.80
N LEU A 13 13.76 60.62 -8.87
CA LEU A 13 12.96 60.00 -9.92
C LEU A 13 13.74 58.95 -10.68
N VAL A 14 15.02 59.21 -11.00
CA VAL A 14 15.93 58.23 -11.62
C VAL A 14 16.21 57.07 -10.69
N ALA A 15 16.44 57.29 -9.39
CA ALA A 15 16.64 56.26 -8.40
C ALA A 15 15.43 55.30 -8.27
N ILE A 16 14.21 55.85 -8.27
CA ILE A 16 12.95 55.09 -8.24
C ILE A 16 12.80 54.24 -9.53
N SER A 17 13.20 54.78 -10.68
CA SER A 17 13.12 54.06 -11.95
C SER A 17 14.05 52.84 -12.00
N PHE A 18 15.17 52.86 -11.29
CA PHE A 18 16.10 51.74 -11.19
C PHE A 18 15.69 50.70 -10.11
N SER A 19 14.97 51.10 -9.07
CA SER A 19 14.58 50.17 -7.99
C SER A 19 13.52 49.14 -8.40
N GLY A 20 12.77 49.40 -9.49
CA GLY A 20 11.76 48.47 -10.02
C GLY A 20 12.31 47.35 -10.93
N CYS A 21 13.64 47.32 -11.20
CA CYS A 21 14.22 46.40 -12.15
C CYS A 21 14.64 45.03 -11.52
N PHE A 22 14.57 44.89 -10.22
CA PHE A 22 15.00 43.67 -9.53
C PHE A 22 13.89 43.09 -8.66
N THR A 23 13.71 41.78 -8.79
CA THR A 23 12.76 41.00 -7.94
C THR A 23 13.52 40.04 -7.02
N PRO A 24 13.21 40.02 -5.71
CA PRO A 24 13.80 39.02 -4.82
C PRO A 24 13.13 37.68 -5.07
N SER A 25 13.93 36.63 -5.16
CA SER A 25 13.49 35.25 -5.24
C SER A 25 14.19 34.43 -4.18
N THR A 26 13.45 33.61 -3.45
CA THR A 26 13.97 32.70 -2.43
C THR A 26 13.94 31.26 -2.93
N VAL A 27 15.01 30.53 -2.68
CA VAL A 27 15.11 29.10 -2.95
C VAL A 27 15.24 28.39 -1.60
N ASP A 28 14.33 27.46 -1.36
CA ASP A 28 14.24 26.73 -0.10
C ASP A 28 15.29 25.61 0.00
N ALA A 29 15.55 25.15 1.23
CA ALA A 29 16.50 24.07 1.46
C ALA A 29 16.04 22.75 0.80
N GLY A 30 16.89 22.20 -0.07
CA GLY A 30 16.60 20.98 -0.86
C GLY A 30 15.89 21.28 -2.17
N GLU A 31 15.89 22.52 -2.59
CA GLU A 31 15.53 22.97 -3.93
C GLU A 31 16.72 23.65 -4.59
N GLU A 32 16.74 23.62 -5.92
CA GLU A 32 17.62 24.43 -6.73
C GLU A 32 16.79 25.38 -7.58
N GLY A 33 17.22 26.63 -7.65
CA GLY A 33 16.60 27.65 -8.49
C GLY A 33 17.21 27.64 -9.90
N VAL A 34 16.40 27.43 -10.89
CA VAL A 34 16.78 27.51 -12.31
C VAL A 34 16.40 28.87 -12.86
N LEU A 35 17.37 29.61 -13.33
CA LEU A 35 17.17 30.94 -13.93
C LEU A 35 16.75 30.79 -15.39
N ILE A 36 15.59 31.32 -15.74
CA ILE A 36 15.10 31.40 -17.12
C ILE A 36 15.07 32.86 -17.53
N LYS A 37 16.01 33.26 -18.36
CA LYS A 37 16.13 34.63 -18.91
C LYS A 37 15.19 34.81 -20.08
N LYS A 38 14.38 35.87 -20.05
CA LYS A 38 13.45 36.27 -21.12
C LYS A 38 13.67 37.77 -21.44
N PRO A 39 14.82 38.13 -22.07
CA PRO A 39 15.13 39.53 -22.32
C PRO A 39 14.09 40.18 -23.22
N TRP A 40 13.72 41.43 -22.87
CA TRP A 40 12.65 42.15 -23.57
C TRP A 40 13.12 42.83 -24.85
N PHE A 41 14.37 43.30 -24.88
CA PHE A 41 14.89 44.07 -26.01
C PHE A 41 16.17 43.52 -26.61
N LEU A 42 17.18 43.24 -25.82
CA LEU A 42 18.52 42.83 -26.28
C LEU A 42 19.01 41.66 -25.42
N GLY A 43 19.70 40.73 -26.06
CA GLY A 43 20.31 39.57 -25.41
C GLY A 43 19.68 38.24 -25.82
N HIS A 44 20.36 37.17 -25.48
CA HIS A 44 19.84 35.82 -25.69
C HIS A 44 19.07 35.38 -24.43
N GLY A 45 17.85 34.89 -24.62
CA GLY A 45 17.08 34.23 -23.59
C GLY A 45 17.52 32.79 -23.44
N GLY A 46 17.05 32.11 -22.38
CA GLY A 46 17.32 30.71 -22.16
C GLY A 46 17.53 30.39 -20.68
N VAL A 47 17.88 29.15 -20.45
CA VAL A 47 18.18 28.64 -19.09
C VAL A 47 19.64 28.92 -18.78
N GLU A 48 19.90 29.48 -17.59
CA GLU A 48 21.26 29.64 -17.07
C GLU A 48 21.83 28.27 -16.69
N PRO A 49 23.08 27.93 -17.08
CA PRO A 49 23.65 26.63 -16.84
C PRO A 49 23.98 26.34 -15.35
N GLU A 50 24.14 27.41 -14.56
CA GLU A 50 24.43 27.27 -13.11
C GLU A 50 23.16 27.49 -12.30
N PRO A 51 22.74 26.50 -11.46
CA PRO A 51 21.57 26.68 -10.61
C PRO A 51 21.89 27.55 -9.41
N ILE A 52 20.87 28.26 -8.92
CA ILE A 52 20.94 29.00 -7.66
C ILE A 52 20.77 28.03 -6.52
N LYS A 53 21.70 28.08 -5.57
CA LYS A 53 21.59 27.35 -4.31
C LYS A 53 20.61 28.02 -3.35
N THR A 54 20.25 27.31 -2.28
CA THR A 54 19.39 27.81 -1.20
C THR A 54 19.75 29.21 -0.74
N GLY A 55 18.79 30.08 -0.67
CA GLY A 55 18.95 31.45 -0.19
C GLY A 55 18.10 32.48 -0.93
N LEU A 56 18.34 33.77 -0.62
CA LEU A 56 17.71 34.89 -1.27
C LEU A 56 18.59 35.36 -2.43
N THR A 57 18.02 35.46 -3.61
CA THR A 57 18.67 35.96 -4.83
C THR A 57 17.86 37.10 -5.43
N TRP A 58 18.57 38.12 -5.92
CA TRP A 58 17.97 39.24 -6.65
C TRP A 58 18.10 38.98 -8.15
N THR A 59 17.00 38.93 -8.85
CA THR A 59 16.99 38.71 -10.30
C THR A 59 16.37 39.90 -11.05
N ALA A 60 16.76 40.11 -12.27
CA ALA A 60 16.13 41.09 -13.12
C ALA A 60 14.65 40.70 -13.36
N PHE A 61 13.78 41.69 -13.52
CA PHE A 61 12.34 41.43 -13.69
C PHE A 61 12.02 40.56 -14.95
N SER A 62 12.92 40.50 -15.92
CA SER A 62 12.83 39.66 -17.11
C SER A 62 13.37 38.23 -16.92
N THR A 63 13.74 37.88 -15.71
CA THR A 63 14.25 36.55 -15.34
C THR A 63 13.33 35.89 -14.38
N SER A 64 12.81 34.72 -14.73
CA SER A 64 12.05 33.89 -13.78
C SER A 64 12.96 32.88 -13.11
N VAL A 65 12.70 32.62 -11.81
CA VAL A 65 13.36 31.57 -11.03
C VAL A 65 12.36 30.43 -10.88
N GLU A 66 12.66 29.31 -11.49
CA GLU A 66 11.88 28.09 -11.35
C GLU A 66 12.54 27.19 -10.30
N ARG A 67 11.77 26.71 -9.34
CA ARG A 67 12.29 25.85 -8.26
C ARG A 67 12.15 24.40 -8.63
N VAL A 68 13.24 23.67 -8.52
CA VAL A 68 13.30 22.24 -8.80
C VAL A 68 13.71 21.52 -7.52
N ASN A 69 12.88 20.58 -7.08
CA ASN A 69 13.16 19.79 -5.89
C ASN A 69 14.30 18.80 -6.16
N VAL A 70 15.36 18.84 -5.34
CA VAL A 70 16.49 17.89 -5.41
C VAL A 70 16.45 16.85 -4.29
N LYS A 71 15.46 16.90 -3.41
CA LYS A 71 15.18 15.82 -2.44
C LYS A 71 14.55 14.63 -3.14
N PRO A 72 14.63 13.43 -2.53
CA PRO A 72 13.87 12.28 -3.02
C PRO A 72 12.36 12.58 -3.05
N PHE A 73 11.74 12.25 -4.17
CA PHE A 73 10.31 12.38 -4.37
C PHE A 73 9.76 11.11 -5.03
N SER A 74 8.49 10.82 -4.78
CA SER A 74 7.86 9.61 -5.28
C SER A 74 6.81 9.93 -6.34
N ILE A 75 6.80 9.11 -7.38
CA ILE A 75 5.77 9.10 -8.42
C ILE A 75 5.05 7.76 -8.32
N THR A 76 3.72 7.80 -8.21
CA THR A 76 2.88 6.61 -8.17
C THR A 76 2.08 6.53 -9.45
N GLU A 77 2.23 5.43 -10.19
CA GLU A 77 1.42 5.10 -11.37
C GLU A 77 0.43 4.01 -11.03
N GLN A 78 -0.82 4.22 -11.44
CA GLN A 78 -1.90 3.24 -11.33
C GLN A 78 -2.03 2.46 -12.64
N PHE A 79 -2.20 1.16 -12.51
CA PHE A 79 -2.43 0.25 -13.62
C PHE A 79 -3.73 -0.51 -13.37
N ASP A 80 -4.71 -0.26 -14.22
CA ASP A 80 -6.05 -0.85 -14.22
C ASP A 80 -6.39 -1.53 -15.57
N ASP A 81 -5.42 -1.59 -16.46
CA ASP A 81 -5.56 -2.06 -17.84
C ASP A 81 -4.62 -3.24 -18.18
N LEU A 82 -4.09 -3.91 -17.17
CA LEU A 82 -3.11 -4.96 -17.37
C LEU A 82 -3.77 -6.33 -17.55
N ILE A 83 -3.23 -7.11 -18.49
CA ILE A 83 -3.69 -8.46 -18.80
C ILE A 83 -2.52 -9.42 -18.66
N THR A 84 -2.73 -10.50 -17.93
CA THR A 84 -1.77 -11.58 -17.71
C THR A 84 -1.77 -12.60 -18.88
N ILE A 85 -0.81 -13.54 -18.88
CA ILE A 85 -0.71 -14.58 -19.93
C ILE A 85 -1.96 -15.47 -20.01
N ASP A 86 -2.64 -15.67 -18.88
CA ASP A 86 -3.90 -16.43 -18.77
C ASP A 86 -5.14 -15.58 -19.08
N ASN A 87 -4.94 -14.41 -19.70
CA ASN A 87 -5.97 -13.46 -20.13
C ASN A 87 -6.86 -12.93 -18.99
N ASN A 88 -6.35 -12.91 -17.77
CA ASN A 88 -7.03 -12.34 -16.62
C ASN A 88 -6.54 -10.90 -16.38
N PRO A 89 -7.44 -9.93 -16.14
CA PRO A 89 -7.03 -8.59 -15.77
C PRO A 89 -6.47 -8.57 -14.34
N VAL A 90 -5.50 -7.69 -14.12
CA VAL A 90 -4.90 -7.43 -12.80
C VAL A 90 -4.65 -5.95 -12.63
N ASP A 91 -4.92 -5.47 -11.42
CA ASP A 91 -4.76 -4.07 -11.06
C ASP A 91 -3.71 -3.95 -9.95
N PHE A 92 -2.81 -2.99 -10.10
CA PHE A 92 -1.85 -2.63 -9.05
C PHE A 92 -1.27 -1.24 -9.26
N SER A 93 -0.61 -0.73 -8.25
CA SER A 93 0.13 0.52 -8.32
C SER A 93 1.62 0.27 -8.25
N VAL A 94 2.39 1.11 -8.92
CA VAL A 94 3.85 1.12 -8.81
C VAL A 94 4.30 2.46 -8.27
N ASN A 95 5.05 2.43 -7.20
CA ASN A 95 5.65 3.61 -6.58
C ASN A 95 7.14 3.64 -6.91
N MET A 96 7.58 4.73 -7.52
CA MET A 96 8.96 4.96 -7.92
C MET A 96 9.48 6.18 -7.20
N THR A 97 10.59 6.05 -6.49
CA THR A 97 11.25 7.17 -5.83
C THR A 97 12.46 7.62 -6.65
N PHE A 98 12.45 8.87 -7.03
CA PHE A 98 13.50 9.52 -7.82
C PHE A 98 14.19 10.61 -7.02
N LYS A 99 15.40 10.95 -7.42
CA LYS A 99 16.14 12.12 -6.95
C LYS A 99 16.81 12.81 -8.13
N HIS A 100 16.62 14.11 -8.29
CA HIS A 100 17.36 14.89 -9.30
C HIS A 100 18.83 15.05 -8.88
N ILE A 101 19.72 15.01 -9.87
CA ILE A 101 21.16 15.20 -9.65
C ILE A 101 21.40 16.67 -9.37
N GLU A 102 21.95 16.98 -8.19
CA GLU A 102 22.29 18.34 -7.79
C GLU A 102 23.26 18.99 -8.78
N GLY A 103 23.04 20.25 -9.11
CA GLY A 103 23.82 21.01 -10.09
C GLY A 103 23.44 20.79 -11.55
N LYS A 104 22.56 19.80 -11.85
CA LYS A 104 22.11 19.51 -13.22
C LYS A 104 20.64 19.85 -13.50
N THR A 105 20.01 20.53 -12.56
CA THR A 105 18.60 20.95 -12.71
C THR A 105 18.36 21.91 -13.87
N PRO A 106 19.30 22.84 -14.26
CA PRO A 106 19.11 23.65 -15.46
C PRO A 106 19.02 22.82 -16.74
N GLU A 107 19.89 21.83 -16.88
CA GLU A 107 19.88 20.90 -18.03
C GLU A 107 18.55 20.12 -18.13
N LEU A 108 18.00 19.70 -16.95
CA LEU A 108 16.70 19.03 -16.88
C LEU A 108 15.58 19.94 -17.39
N VAL A 109 15.54 21.19 -16.91
CA VAL A 109 14.50 22.16 -17.31
C VAL A 109 14.64 22.58 -18.78
N GLU A 110 15.86 22.77 -19.27
CA GLU A 110 16.12 23.16 -20.63
C GLU A 110 15.68 22.08 -21.64
N LYS A 111 16.03 20.82 -21.39
CA LYS A 111 15.77 19.71 -22.33
C LYS A 111 14.34 19.19 -22.25
N PHE A 112 13.78 19.12 -21.06
CA PHE A 112 12.51 18.40 -20.83
C PHE A 112 11.38 19.31 -20.36
N GLY A 113 11.68 20.55 -19.98
CA GLY A 113 10.72 21.46 -19.37
C GLY A 113 10.40 21.12 -17.91
N LEU A 114 9.44 21.86 -17.36
CA LEU A 114 9.00 21.69 -15.98
C LEU A 114 8.01 20.53 -15.85
N THR A 115 8.19 19.76 -14.80
CA THR A 115 7.23 18.72 -14.40
C THR A 115 6.07 19.38 -13.65
N ARG A 116 4.84 19.06 -14.01
CA ARG A 116 3.61 19.52 -13.34
C ARG A 116 2.82 18.32 -12.85
N VAL A 117 2.04 18.53 -11.82
CA VAL A 117 1.08 17.54 -11.32
C VAL A 117 -0.32 18.08 -11.57
N GLU A 118 -1.08 17.42 -12.44
CA GLU A 118 -2.46 17.75 -12.75
C GLU A 118 -3.35 16.56 -12.41
N ASN A 119 -4.38 16.78 -11.57
CA ASN A 119 -5.31 15.74 -11.13
C ASN A 119 -4.63 14.48 -10.55
N GLY A 120 -3.51 14.65 -9.84
CA GLY A 120 -2.73 13.55 -9.27
C GLY A 120 -1.82 12.82 -10.25
N ASN A 121 -1.83 13.18 -11.54
CA ASN A 121 -0.95 12.62 -12.55
C ASN A 121 0.23 13.57 -12.83
N VAL A 122 1.40 12.99 -13.01
CA VAL A 122 2.58 13.74 -13.45
C VAL A 122 2.49 14.00 -14.95
N VAL A 123 2.39 15.28 -15.32
CA VAL A 123 2.22 15.73 -16.70
C VAL A 123 3.41 16.61 -17.08
N GLY A 124 3.89 16.42 -18.30
CA GLY A 124 5.03 17.18 -18.82
C GLY A 124 6.35 16.81 -18.16
N GLY A 125 7.36 17.64 -18.40
CA GLY A 125 8.71 17.40 -17.92
C GLY A 125 9.31 16.10 -18.44
N TRP A 126 10.40 15.68 -17.84
CA TRP A 126 11.14 14.49 -18.24
C TRP A 126 10.33 13.19 -18.09
N TYR A 127 9.56 13.08 -16.98
CA TYR A 127 8.79 11.88 -16.71
C TYR A 127 7.60 11.72 -17.68
N GLY A 128 6.72 12.72 -17.72
CA GLY A 128 5.51 12.66 -18.55
C GLY A 128 5.80 12.52 -20.05
N ASN A 129 6.86 13.20 -20.52
CA ASN A 129 7.18 13.24 -21.95
C ASN A 129 8.04 12.07 -22.44
N LYS A 130 8.85 11.46 -21.57
CA LYS A 130 9.84 10.47 -21.99
C LYS A 130 9.72 9.13 -21.28
N VAL A 131 9.51 9.13 -19.97
CA VAL A 131 9.63 7.91 -19.13
C VAL A 131 8.31 7.15 -19.01
N LYS A 132 7.20 7.86 -18.93
CA LYS A 132 5.89 7.27 -18.61
C LYS A 132 5.47 6.15 -19.56
N GLU A 133 5.49 6.38 -20.85
CA GLU A 133 5.02 5.38 -21.83
C GLU A 133 5.96 4.17 -21.94
N PRO A 134 7.31 4.31 -22.06
CA PRO A 134 8.21 3.17 -22.03
C PRO A 134 8.07 2.35 -20.74
N PHE A 135 7.92 3.02 -19.60
CA PHE A 135 7.70 2.37 -18.32
C PHE A 135 6.39 1.56 -18.30
N ARG A 136 5.27 2.13 -18.74
CA ARG A 136 3.99 1.41 -18.84
C ARG A 136 4.07 0.21 -19.78
N ASN A 137 4.79 0.34 -20.88
CA ASN A 137 4.99 -0.76 -21.83
C ASN A 137 5.83 -1.90 -21.23
N SER A 138 6.91 -1.58 -20.50
CA SER A 138 7.73 -2.57 -19.80
C SER A 138 6.90 -3.39 -18.82
N ILE A 139 6.03 -2.74 -18.05
CA ILE A 139 5.11 -3.42 -17.12
C ILE A 139 4.13 -4.31 -17.88
N ARG A 140 3.51 -3.82 -18.96
CA ARG A 140 2.60 -4.61 -19.78
C ARG A 140 3.27 -5.85 -20.38
N GLU A 141 4.51 -5.72 -20.84
CA GLU A 141 5.28 -6.85 -21.35
C GLU A 141 5.58 -7.88 -20.28
N PHE A 142 5.99 -7.43 -19.09
CA PHE A 142 6.24 -8.35 -17.98
C PHE A 142 4.95 -9.08 -17.55
N THR A 143 3.85 -8.36 -17.40
CA THR A 143 2.56 -8.95 -16.99
C THR A 143 2.09 -10.05 -17.92
N LYS A 144 2.31 -9.89 -19.24
CA LYS A 144 1.97 -10.89 -20.24
C LYS A 144 2.83 -12.17 -20.18
N THR A 145 3.88 -12.19 -19.40
CA THR A 145 4.73 -13.38 -19.20
C THR A 145 4.37 -14.21 -17.98
N LYS A 146 3.52 -13.72 -17.11
CA LYS A 146 3.16 -14.35 -15.83
C LYS A 146 1.65 -14.60 -15.76
N THR A 147 1.27 -15.60 -14.97
CA THR A 147 -0.14 -15.88 -14.68
C THR A 147 -0.65 -14.94 -13.57
N MET A 148 -1.94 -14.70 -13.52
CA MET A 148 -2.56 -13.92 -12.44
C MET A 148 -2.26 -14.53 -11.06
N PHE A 149 -2.30 -15.86 -10.96
CA PHE A 149 -2.03 -16.55 -9.70
C PHE A 149 -0.58 -16.34 -9.23
N GLU A 150 0.39 -16.43 -10.12
CA GLU A 150 1.81 -16.16 -9.79
C GLU A 150 2.01 -14.71 -9.33
N MET A 151 1.39 -13.75 -9.99
CA MET A 151 1.51 -12.33 -9.63
C MET A 151 0.85 -11.99 -8.29
N THR A 152 -0.24 -12.67 -7.93
CA THR A 152 -0.98 -12.39 -6.68
C THR A 152 -0.44 -13.13 -5.47
N THR A 153 0.17 -14.31 -5.66
CA THR A 153 0.57 -15.19 -4.55
C THR A 153 2.07 -15.33 -4.36
N SER A 154 2.88 -15.10 -5.40
CA SER A 154 4.32 -15.30 -5.34
C SER A 154 5.09 -14.00 -5.12
N PRO A 155 5.67 -13.79 -3.92
CA PRO A 155 6.54 -12.63 -3.68
C PRO A 155 7.82 -12.64 -4.55
N ILE A 156 8.24 -13.82 -5.04
CA ILE A 156 9.40 -13.95 -5.91
C ILE A 156 9.15 -13.27 -7.25
N VAL A 157 7.95 -13.42 -7.82
CA VAL A 157 7.56 -12.80 -9.09
C VAL A 157 7.48 -11.28 -8.96
N VAL A 158 6.94 -10.78 -7.85
CA VAL A 158 6.89 -9.34 -7.57
C VAL A 158 8.31 -8.76 -7.45
N ASN A 159 9.19 -9.42 -6.72
CA ASN A 159 10.59 -8.97 -6.58
C ASN A 159 11.35 -9.03 -7.92
N GLU A 160 11.10 -10.06 -8.76
CA GLU A 160 11.66 -10.14 -10.12
C GLU A 160 11.19 -8.95 -10.97
N MET A 161 9.93 -8.60 -10.89
CA MET A 161 9.35 -7.46 -11.58
C MET A 161 9.96 -6.13 -11.10
N GLU A 162 10.06 -5.91 -9.79
CA GLU A 162 10.71 -4.72 -9.23
C GLU A 162 12.14 -4.55 -9.71
N LYS A 163 12.91 -5.63 -9.68
CA LYS A 163 14.31 -5.65 -10.12
C LYS A 163 14.43 -5.33 -11.61
N ARG A 164 13.67 -6.03 -12.45
CA ARG A 164 13.68 -5.82 -13.91
C ARG A 164 13.32 -4.38 -14.26
N ILE A 165 12.22 -3.86 -13.71
CA ILE A 165 11.78 -2.50 -13.95
C ILE A 165 12.83 -1.49 -13.48
N SER A 166 13.43 -1.73 -12.30
CA SER A 166 14.49 -0.85 -11.78
C SER A 166 15.71 -0.80 -12.70
N GLU A 167 16.14 -1.93 -13.24
CA GLU A 167 17.26 -2.02 -14.18
C GLU A 167 16.94 -1.35 -15.52
N GLU A 168 15.76 -1.61 -16.08
CA GLU A 168 15.30 -0.99 -17.33
C GLU A 168 15.18 0.52 -17.20
N LEU A 169 14.55 1.02 -16.13
CA LEU A 169 14.44 2.46 -15.89
C LEU A 169 15.80 3.13 -15.68
N LYS A 170 16.70 2.54 -14.89
CA LYS A 170 18.05 3.08 -14.73
C LYS A 170 18.83 3.16 -16.04
N THR A 171 18.66 2.16 -16.88
CA THR A 171 19.30 2.11 -18.21
C THR A 171 18.70 3.18 -19.11
N PHE A 172 17.38 3.31 -19.12
CA PHE A 172 16.66 4.30 -19.91
C PHE A 172 17.02 5.74 -19.51
N LEU A 173 17.04 6.06 -18.20
CA LEU A 173 17.43 7.38 -17.71
C LEU A 173 18.84 7.77 -18.16
N LYS A 174 19.77 6.81 -18.18
CA LYS A 174 21.15 7.03 -18.67
C LYS A 174 21.20 7.22 -20.19
N GLN A 175 20.48 6.42 -20.96
CA GLN A 175 20.44 6.51 -22.43
C GLN A 175 19.86 7.83 -22.91
N GLU A 176 18.79 8.30 -22.28
CA GLU A 176 18.16 9.59 -22.59
C GLU A 176 18.88 10.79 -21.95
N ASN A 177 19.97 10.56 -21.23
CA ASN A 177 20.70 11.61 -20.50
C ASN A 177 19.80 12.46 -19.61
N ILE A 178 18.87 11.81 -18.89
CA ILE A 178 17.99 12.47 -17.92
C ILE A 178 18.75 12.59 -16.60
N PRO A 179 19.02 13.81 -16.09
CA PRO A 179 19.80 13.99 -14.86
C PRO A 179 18.99 13.70 -13.60
N THR A 180 18.49 12.49 -13.51
CA THR A 180 17.63 11.98 -12.42
C THR A 180 18.03 10.55 -12.10
N GLU A 181 18.15 10.26 -10.82
CA GLU A 181 18.47 8.91 -10.32
C GLU A 181 17.21 8.23 -9.80
N LEU A 182 17.06 6.96 -10.14
CA LEU A 182 16.05 6.08 -9.55
C LEU A 182 16.62 5.45 -8.29
N ILE A 183 15.99 5.72 -7.14
CA ILE A 183 16.39 5.18 -5.83
C ILE A 183 15.78 3.80 -5.63
N ILE A 184 14.45 3.70 -5.71
CA ILE A 184 13.71 2.46 -5.46
C ILE A 184 12.45 2.41 -6.31
N VAL A 185 12.07 1.19 -6.68
CA VAL A 185 10.77 0.84 -7.25
C VAL A 185 10.08 -0.10 -6.28
N THR A 186 8.83 0.14 -5.98
CA THR A 186 8.01 -0.73 -5.14
C THR A 186 6.68 -0.98 -5.81
N ILE A 187 6.31 -2.24 -5.93
CA ILE A 187 5.04 -2.66 -6.51
C ILE A 187 4.04 -2.84 -5.38
N GLY A 188 2.90 -2.21 -5.51
CA GLY A 188 1.77 -2.38 -4.61
C GLY A 188 1.15 -3.77 -4.73
N LYS A 189 0.19 -4.04 -3.86
CA LYS A 189 -0.53 -5.31 -3.89
C LYS A 189 -1.21 -5.49 -5.24
N VAL A 190 -0.93 -6.61 -5.91
CA VAL A 190 -1.63 -7.02 -7.12
C VAL A 190 -3.01 -7.52 -6.75
N MET A 191 -4.05 -6.92 -7.32
CA MET A 191 -5.43 -7.28 -7.06
C MET A 191 -6.04 -7.96 -8.29
N PRO A 192 -6.60 -9.17 -8.11
CA PRO A 192 -7.40 -9.78 -9.17
C PRO A 192 -8.77 -9.12 -9.26
N PRO A 193 -9.52 -9.31 -10.36
CA PRO A 193 -10.89 -8.83 -10.47
C PRO A 193 -11.76 -9.31 -9.31
N GLN A 194 -12.73 -8.49 -8.91
CA GLN A 194 -13.61 -8.80 -7.79
C GLN A 194 -14.33 -10.16 -7.95
N ALA A 195 -14.74 -10.49 -9.16
CA ALA A 195 -15.39 -11.77 -9.44
C ALA A 195 -14.49 -12.99 -9.13
N VAL A 196 -13.19 -12.90 -9.43
CA VAL A 196 -12.20 -13.95 -9.11
C VAL A 196 -11.94 -14.01 -7.62
N LEU A 197 -11.84 -12.84 -6.98
CA LEU A 197 -11.68 -12.75 -5.53
C LEU A 197 -12.86 -13.42 -4.80
N ASP A 198 -14.08 -13.10 -5.20
CA ASP A 198 -15.31 -13.67 -4.63
C ASP A 198 -15.39 -15.19 -4.83
N ALA A 199 -15.06 -15.69 -6.03
CA ALA A 199 -14.99 -17.12 -6.30
C ALA A 199 -13.93 -17.83 -5.45
N THR A 200 -12.76 -17.20 -5.25
CA THR A 200 -11.69 -17.73 -4.41
C THR A 200 -12.09 -17.79 -2.93
N ILE A 201 -12.76 -16.74 -2.45
CA ILE A 201 -13.32 -16.68 -1.09
C ILE A 201 -14.35 -17.79 -0.89
N GLN A 202 -15.31 -17.95 -1.83
CA GLN A 202 -16.32 -19.01 -1.75
C GLN A 202 -15.68 -20.41 -1.73
N THR A 203 -14.69 -20.64 -2.58
CA THR A 203 -13.94 -21.91 -2.60
C THR A 203 -13.21 -22.14 -1.27
N GLY A 204 -12.61 -21.10 -0.71
CA GLY A 204 -11.97 -21.15 0.62
C GLY A 204 -12.96 -21.50 1.72
N VAL A 205 -14.12 -20.87 1.74
CA VAL A 205 -15.21 -21.13 2.70
C VAL A 205 -15.71 -22.59 2.56
N GLN A 206 -15.91 -23.07 1.34
CA GLN A 206 -16.34 -24.46 1.10
C GLN A 206 -15.29 -25.47 1.61
N LYS A 207 -14.00 -25.26 1.31
CA LYS A 207 -12.93 -26.11 1.83
C LYS A 207 -12.89 -26.12 3.36
N GLN A 208 -13.04 -24.95 3.98
CA GLN A 208 -13.10 -24.85 5.44
C GLN A 208 -14.33 -25.57 6.02
N ASN A 209 -15.48 -25.45 5.38
CA ASN A 209 -16.70 -26.18 5.78
C ASN A 209 -16.50 -27.69 5.69
N VAL A 210 -15.91 -28.20 4.62
CA VAL A 210 -15.60 -29.64 4.47
C VAL A 210 -14.67 -30.09 5.59
N LYS A 211 -13.59 -29.37 5.86
CA LYS A 211 -12.67 -29.70 6.95
C LYS A 211 -13.36 -29.68 8.31
N THR A 212 -14.21 -28.70 8.56
CA THR A 212 -15.00 -28.63 9.80
C THR A 212 -15.95 -29.83 9.95
N GLN A 213 -16.58 -30.26 8.86
CA GLN A 213 -17.45 -31.45 8.88
C GLN A 213 -16.64 -32.73 9.12
N GLU A 214 -15.48 -32.89 8.50
CA GLU A 214 -14.59 -34.02 8.75
C GLU A 214 -14.13 -34.08 10.22
N GLU A 215 -13.78 -32.93 10.81
CA GLU A 215 -13.41 -32.84 12.23
C GLU A 215 -14.59 -33.18 13.14
N ARG A 216 -15.82 -32.74 12.80
CA ARG A 216 -17.04 -33.12 13.51
C ARG A 216 -17.29 -34.61 13.45
N VAL A 217 -17.19 -35.22 12.26
CA VAL A 217 -17.37 -36.67 12.09
C VAL A 217 -16.35 -37.45 12.94
N LYS A 218 -15.07 -37.02 12.95
CA LYS A 218 -14.05 -37.66 13.81
C LYS A 218 -14.34 -37.49 15.28
N ALA A 219 -14.81 -36.32 15.69
CA ALA A 219 -15.21 -36.07 17.08
C ALA A 219 -16.40 -36.94 17.51
N GLU A 220 -17.42 -37.07 16.67
CA GLU A 220 -18.57 -37.96 16.94
C GLU A 220 -18.18 -39.44 16.99
N GLN A 221 -17.30 -39.88 16.07
CA GLN A 221 -16.76 -41.26 16.13
C GLN A 221 -15.99 -41.51 17.43
N SER A 222 -15.15 -40.56 17.83
CA SER A 222 -14.41 -40.64 19.11
C SER A 222 -15.34 -40.69 20.29
N ARG A 223 -16.42 -39.89 20.26
CA ARG A 223 -17.46 -39.88 21.30
C ARG A 223 -18.22 -41.19 21.34
N GLU A 224 -18.62 -41.74 20.20
CA GLU A 224 -19.29 -43.04 20.11
C GLU A 224 -18.40 -44.17 20.71
N LEU A 225 -17.11 -44.17 20.37
CA LEU A 225 -16.16 -45.15 20.95
C LEU A 225 -16.01 -44.98 22.46
N ALA A 226 -15.96 -43.74 22.96
CA ALA A 226 -15.88 -43.47 24.39
C ALA A 226 -17.16 -43.91 25.13
N GLU A 227 -18.35 -43.64 24.56
CA GLU A 227 -19.64 -44.07 25.11
C GLU A 227 -19.76 -45.60 25.12
N LYS A 228 -19.34 -46.29 24.03
CA LYS A 228 -19.30 -47.76 24.00
C LYS A 228 -18.35 -48.34 25.04
N ALA A 229 -17.17 -47.74 25.19
CA ALA A 229 -16.20 -48.18 26.21
C ALA A 229 -16.75 -47.95 27.62
N SER A 230 -17.39 -46.83 27.89
CA SER A 230 -18.06 -46.55 29.16
C SER A 230 -19.20 -47.56 29.46
N ALA A 231 -20.06 -47.82 28.46
CA ALA A 231 -21.15 -48.80 28.60
C ALA A 231 -20.64 -50.22 28.87
N ASN A 232 -19.54 -50.62 28.22
CA ASN A 232 -18.89 -51.91 28.48
C ASN A 232 -18.26 -51.99 29.87
N ALA A 233 -17.64 -50.90 30.34
CA ALA A 233 -17.09 -50.81 31.70
C ALA A 233 -18.19 -50.88 32.75
N ASP A 234 -19.31 -50.17 32.54
CA ASP A 234 -20.48 -50.20 33.42
C ASP A 234 -21.08 -51.61 33.49
N LYS A 235 -21.18 -52.30 32.36
CA LYS A 235 -21.67 -53.68 32.30
C LYS A 235 -20.73 -54.67 33.01
N ALA A 236 -19.43 -54.51 32.82
CA ALA A 236 -18.43 -55.34 33.54
C ALA A 236 -18.49 -55.12 35.06
N TYR A 237 -18.65 -53.85 35.48
CA TYR A 237 -18.80 -53.47 36.89
C TYR A 237 -20.05 -54.08 37.48
N MET A 238 -21.22 -53.96 36.86
CA MET A 238 -22.47 -54.59 37.31
C MET A 238 -22.35 -56.13 37.45
N SER A 239 -21.68 -56.77 36.48
CA SER A 239 -21.44 -58.20 36.49
C SER A 239 -20.53 -58.67 37.66
N ALA A 240 -19.48 -57.90 37.95
CA ALA A 240 -18.51 -58.22 39.00
C ALA A 240 -19.07 -58.14 40.39
N ILE A 241 -20.06 -57.30 40.67
CA ILE A 241 -20.69 -57.12 41.96
C ILE A 241 -22.09 -57.75 42.08
N ASN A 242 -22.52 -58.50 41.02
CA ASN A 242 -23.86 -59.12 40.94
C ASN A 242 -25.03 -58.10 41.14
N MET A 243 -24.91 -56.90 40.67
CA MET A 243 -25.88 -55.82 40.82
C MET A 243 -26.87 -55.80 39.63
N SER A 244 -28.17 -55.66 39.99
CA SER A 244 -29.17 -55.46 38.91
C SER A 244 -29.09 -54.08 38.25
N ALA A 245 -29.61 -53.98 37.06
CA ALA A 245 -29.62 -52.71 36.31
C ALA A 245 -30.31 -51.56 37.08
N ASP A 246 -31.41 -51.85 37.80
CA ASP A 246 -32.14 -50.87 38.61
C ASP A 246 -31.33 -50.38 39.81
N GLN A 247 -30.60 -51.27 40.42
CA GLN A 247 -29.70 -50.90 41.55
C GLN A 247 -28.54 -50.04 41.07
N TYR A 248 -27.98 -50.35 39.92
CA TYR A 248 -26.93 -49.55 39.30
C TYR A 248 -27.39 -48.15 38.92
N LEU A 249 -28.57 -48.00 38.32
CA LEU A 249 -29.16 -46.71 37.98
C LEU A 249 -29.39 -45.85 39.22
N LYS A 250 -29.89 -46.42 40.32
CA LYS A 250 -30.04 -45.71 41.59
C LYS A 250 -28.70 -45.25 42.18
N MET A 251 -27.68 -46.07 42.08
CA MET A 251 -26.31 -45.67 42.48
C MET A 251 -25.80 -44.50 41.66
N LYS A 252 -25.89 -44.55 40.35
CA LYS A 252 -25.51 -43.44 39.44
C LYS A 252 -26.31 -42.17 39.71
N GLU A 253 -27.58 -42.29 40.01
CA GLU A 253 -28.43 -41.15 40.40
C GLU A 253 -27.94 -40.48 41.68
N LEU A 254 -27.60 -41.27 42.71
CA LEU A 254 -27.01 -40.78 43.96
C LEU A 254 -25.65 -40.12 43.74
N ASP A 255 -24.79 -40.67 42.87
CA ASP A 255 -23.51 -40.07 42.54
C ASP A 255 -23.68 -38.75 41.79
N ASN A 256 -24.64 -38.66 40.85
CA ASN A 256 -24.97 -37.40 40.17
C ASN A 256 -25.53 -36.36 41.13
N GLN A 257 -26.34 -36.76 42.14
CA GLN A 257 -26.83 -35.86 43.18
C GLN A 257 -25.70 -35.35 44.07
N LYS A 258 -24.74 -36.21 44.45
CA LYS A 258 -23.55 -35.77 45.19
C LYS A 258 -22.72 -34.76 44.39
N LEU A 259 -22.45 -35.04 43.12
CA LEU A 259 -21.72 -34.12 42.24
C LEU A 259 -22.44 -32.77 42.04
N ALA A 260 -23.78 -32.79 41.98
CA ALA A 260 -24.56 -31.58 41.89
C ALA A 260 -24.47 -30.73 43.18
N ILE A 261 -24.49 -31.38 44.34
CA ILE A 261 -24.34 -30.72 45.66
C ILE A 261 -22.92 -30.14 45.80
N GLU A 262 -21.89 -30.91 45.43
CA GLU A 262 -20.50 -30.46 45.49
C GLU A 262 -20.23 -29.23 44.57
N LYS A 263 -20.94 -29.15 43.45
CA LYS A 263 -20.86 -27.99 42.56
C LYS A 263 -21.74 -26.81 42.98
N GLY A 264 -22.37 -26.85 44.15
CA GLY A 264 -23.18 -25.78 44.70
C GLY A 264 -24.57 -25.59 44.07
N ASN A 265 -25.04 -26.59 43.30
CA ASN A 265 -26.39 -26.57 42.74
C ASN A 265 -27.40 -27.10 43.77
N SER A 266 -28.51 -26.40 44.01
CA SER A 266 -29.61 -26.85 44.84
C SER A 266 -30.36 -27.99 44.15
N VAL A 267 -30.35 -29.17 44.73
CA VAL A 267 -31.13 -30.34 44.25
C VAL A 267 -32.41 -30.46 45.08
N ASN A 268 -33.55 -30.17 44.50
CA ASN A 268 -34.86 -30.43 45.12
C ASN A 268 -35.27 -31.88 44.86
N ILE A 269 -35.24 -32.71 45.88
CA ILE A 269 -35.71 -34.10 45.80
C ILE A 269 -37.19 -34.11 46.18
N ILE A 270 -38.08 -34.36 45.22
CA ILE A 270 -39.50 -34.57 45.46
C ILE A 270 -39.69 -36.07 45.64
N MET A 271 -39.87 -36.49 46.92
CA MET A 271 -40.24 -37.86 47.22
C MET A 271 -41.76 -38.03 47.02
N GLY A 272 -42.14 -38.68 45.98
CA GLY A 272 -43.53 -39.05 45.66
C GLY A 272 -43.56 -40.01 44.47
N ASN A 273 -44.63 -40.75 44.29
CA ASN A 273 -44.85 -41.78 43.25
C ASN A 273 -44.87 -41.19 41.80
N ALA A 274 -44.33 -39.98 41.59
CA ALA A 274 -44.19 -39.34 40.29
C ALA A 274 -42.72 -39.38 39.84
N GLN A 275 -42.46 -39.56 38.55
CA GLN A 275 -41.11 -39.52 37.95
C GLN A 275 -40.38 -38.21 38.33
N PRO A 276 -39.09 -38.25 38.65
CA PRO A 276 -38.37 -37.06 39.03
C PRO A 276 -38.29 -36.09 37.86
N MET A 277 -38.89 -34.90 38.00
CA MET A 277 -38.69 -33.78 37.07
C MET A 277 -37.52 -32.93 37.61
N PHE A 278 -36.45 -32.85 36.83
CA PHE A 278 -35.34 -31.98 37.14
C PHE A 278 -35.64 -30.58 36.62
N GLN A 279 -35.72 -29.62 37.51
CA GLN A 279 -35.74 -28.20 37.15
C GLN A 279 -34.34 -27.60 37.40
N VAL A 280 -33.62 -27.29 36.33
CA VAL A 280 -32.36 -26.56 36.41
C VAL A 280 -32.69 -25.09 36.55
N GLY A 281 -32.53 -24.56 37.75
CA GLY A 281 -32.60 -23.09 37.94
C GLY A 281 -31.38 -22.39 37.34
N LYS A 282 -31.64 -21.22 36.70
CA LYS A 282 -30.60 -20.33 36.17
C LYS A 282 -29.79 -19.69 37.27
#